data_8be209c812bf0d139415778be1237ce8
#
_entry.id   8be209c812bf0d139415778be1237ce8
#
_cell.length_a   1.000
_cell.length_b   1.000
_cell.length_c   1.000
_cell.angle_alpha   90.00
_cell.angle_beta   90.00
_cell.angle_gamma   90.00
#
_symmetry.space_group_name_H-M   'P 1'
#
loop_
_entity.id
_entity.type
_entity.pdbx_description
1 polymer ?
#
loop_
_entity_poly.entity_id
_entity_poly.type
_entity_poly.pdbx_seq_one_letter_code
_entity_poly.pdbx_strand_id
1 'polypeptide(L)'
;MIRILIVEDERPISNLLRLSLTKEGYACTCAYDGEAAADELERGRYNLILLDVMLPEIDGFELMEYIRPMEIPVIFITAKNAVADRVKGLRAGAEDYIVKPFEIVELLARVDVVLRRYHKNEAILRVGELEIDTYAMRVSRGGEPVELTPKEYDLLLLFAQNPRRALYRETIYERVWGEEYQYGSKTVDLHVQRLRKKVGWEDRLRAVNKVGYRLEV
;
A
#
# COMPACT_ATOMS: atom_id res chain seq x y z
N MET A 1 5.12 -2.30 -1.13
CA MET A 1 4.38 -1.38 -2.01
C MET A 1 3.11 -2.08 -2.46
N ILE A 2 1.95 -1.49 -2.23
CA ILE A 2 0.64 -2.04 -2.63
C ILE A 2 0.53 -2.03 -4.15
N ARG A 3 0.15 -3.18 -4.72
CA ARG A 3 -0.01 -3.38 -6.16
C ARG A 3 -1.49 -3.52 -6.51
N ILE A 4 -1.96 -2.72 -7.45
CA ILE A 4 -3.35 -2.72 -7.92
C ILE A 4 -3.38 -3.14 -9.38
N LEU A 5 -4.21 -4.13 -9.71
CA LEU A 5 -4.53 -4.49 -11.09
C LEU A 5 -5.79 -3.72 -11.51
N ILE A 6 -5.71 -3.03 -12.63
CA ILE A 6 -6.83 -2.29 -13.24
C ILE A 6 -7.22 -3.06 -14.50
N VAL A 7 -8.44 -3.62 -14.51
CA VAL A 7 -9.00 -4.36 -15.64
C VAL A 7 -10.13 -3.53 -16.24
N GLU A 8 -9.82 -2.83 -17.33
CA GLU A 8 -10.69 -1.82 -17.95
C GLU A 8 -10.32 -1.70 -19.43
N ASP A 9 -11.26 -1.96 -20.32
CA ASP A 9 -11.04 -1.94 -21.78
C ASP A 9 -10.98 -0.51 -22.35
N GLU A 10 -11.68 0.44 -21.73
CA GLU A 10 -11.62 1.85 -22.11
C GLU A 10 -10.29 2.47 -21.66
N ARG A 11 -9.31 2.56 -22.59
CA ARG A 11 -7.98 3.12 -22.32
C ARG A 11 -7.96 4.49 -21.64
N PRO A 12 -8.86 5.45 -21.96
CA PRO A 12 -8.91 6.72 -21.24
C PRO A 12 -9.24 6.56 -19.77
N ILE A 13 -10.19 5.69 -19.41
CA ILE A 13 -10.60 5.41 -18.04
C ILE A 13 -9.47 4.68 -17.30
N SER A 14 -8.92 3.62 -17.91
CA SER A 14 -7.80 2.87 -17.37
C SER A 14 -6.59 3.77 -17.06
N ASN A 15 -6.24 4.69 -17.97
CA ASN A 15 -5.16 5.66 -17.76
C ASN A 15 -5.46 6.65 -16.63
N LEU A 16 -6.70 7.15 -16.54
CA LEU A 16 -7.13 8.05 -15.47
C LEU A 16 -7.00 7.37 -14.10
N LEU A 17 -7.49 6.14 -13.98
CA LEU A 17 -7.36 5.32 -12.77
C LEU A 17 -5.90 5.11 -12.40
N ARG A 18 -5.09 4.67 -13.35
CA ARG A 18 -3.66 4.43 -13.15
C ARG A 18 -2.93 5.67 -12.66
N LEU A 19 -3.14 6.83 -13.28
CA LEU A 19 -2.48 8.08 -12.91
C LEU A 19 -2.90 8.52 -11.50
N SER A 20 -4.19 8.45 -11.19
CA SER A 20 -4.73 8.85 -9.89
C SER A 20 -4.19 7.97 -8.76
N LEU A 21 -4.22 6.66 -8.94
CA LEU A 21 -3.72 5.71 -7.93
C LEU A 21 -2.20 5.75 -7.79
N THR A 22 -1.45 5.95 -8.88
CA THR A 22 0.00 6.11 -8.81
C THR A 22 0.40 7.37 -8.04
N LYS A 23 -0.38 8.45 -8.15
CA LYS A 23 -0.17 9.68 -7.37
C LYS A 23 -0.35 9.45 -5.87
N GLU A 24 -1.23 8.53 -5.47
CA GLU A 24 -1.41 8.09 -4.07
C GLU A 24 -0.34 7.06 -3.62
N GLY A 25 0.63 6.73 -4.46
CA GLY A 25 1.74 5.84 -4.11
C GLY A 25 1.51 4.36 -4.37
N TYR A 26 0.44 3.98 -5.09
CA TYR A 26 0.18 2.60 -5.48
C TYR A 26 0.93 2.20 -6.76
N ALA A 27 1.39 0.96 -6.86
CA ALA A 27 1.93 0.40 -8.09
C ALA A 27 0.78 -0.20 -8.90
N CYS A 28 0.52 0.35 -10.10
CA CYS A 28 -0.62 -0.05 -10.92
C CYS A 28 -0.18 -0.76 -12.20
N THR A 29 -0.84 -1.88 -12.51
CA THR A 29 -0.77 -2.59 -13.79
C THR A 29 -2.14 -2.49 -14.46
N CYS A 30 -2.19 -2.31 -15.79
CA CYS A 30 -3.44 -2.27 -16.54
C CYS A 30 -3.54 -3.50 -17.43
N ALA A 31 -4.70 -4.15 -17.42
CA ALA A 31 -5.16 -5.14 -18.37
C ALA A 31 -6.41 -4.59 -19.07
N TYR A 32 -6.60 -4.90 -20.35
CA TYR A 32 -7.63 -4.30 -21.18
C TYR A 32 -8.72 -5.29 -21.60
N ASP A 33 -8.58 -6.54 -21.20
CA ASP A 33 -9.52 -7.63 -21.40
C ASP A 33 -9.32 -8.70 -20.32
N GLY A 34 -10.21 -9.70 -20.31
CA GLY A 34 -10.19 -10.76 -19.31
C GLY A 34 -8.99 -11.71 -19.42
N GLU A 35 -8.52 -11.98 -20.63
CA GLU A 35 -7.36 -12.86 -20.88
C GLU A 35 -6.07 -12.21 -20.37
N ALA A 36 -5.83 -10.95 -20.73
CA ALA A 36 -4.70 -10.17 -20.23
C ALA A 36 -4.72 -10.05 -18.70
N ALA A 37 -5.90 -9.92 -18.09
CA ALA A 37 -6.04 -9.89 -16.64
C ALA A 37 -5.66 -11.25 -16.00
N ALA A 38 -6.11 -12.37 -16.56
CA ALA A 38 -5.76 -13.70 -16.08
C ALA A 38 -4.24 -13.94 -16.19
N ASP A 39 -3.62 -13.58 -17.31
CA ASP A 39 -2.18 -13.65 -17.52
C ASP A 39 -1.39 -12.84 -16.47
N GLU A 40 -1.84 -11.63 -16.14
CA GLU A 40 -1.21 -10.79 -15.15
C GLU A 40 -1.35 -11.38 -13.73
N LEU A 41 -2.48 -12.01 -13.42
CA LEU A 41 -2.71 -12.69 -12.14
C LEU A 41 -1.83 -13.92 -11.95
N GLU A 42 -1.50 -14.64 -13.03
CA GLU A 42 -0.55 -15.75 -12.98
C GLU A 42 0.90 -15.30 -12.77
N ARG A 43 1.28 -14.14 -13.37
CA ARG A 43 2.64 -13.61 -13.32
C ARG A 43 2.95 -12.82 -12.04
N GLY A 44 1.94 -12.28 -11.39
CA GLY A 44 2.14 -11.34 -10.29
C GLY A 44 1.20 -11.54 -9.12
N ARG A 45 1.52 -10.87 -8.00
CA ARG A 45 0.63 -10.76 -6.85
C ARG A 45 0.09 -9.35 -6.76
N TYR A 46 -1.20 -9.24 -6.56
CA TYR A 46 -1.93 -7.98 -6.41
C TYR A 46 -2.61 -7.91 -5.06
N ASN A 47 -2.77 -6.69 -4.56
CA ASN A 47 -3.40 -6.40 -3.26
C ASN A 47 -4.86 -5.96 -3.43
N LEU A 48 -5.22 -5.53 -4.64
CA LEU A 48 -6.56 -5.11 -5.02
C LEU A 48 -6.72 -5.24 -6.53
N ILE A 49 -7.93 -5.54 -6.97
CA ILE A 49 -8.31 -5.51 -8.38
C ILE A 49 -9.46 -4.50 -8.54
N LEU A 50 -9.31 -3.57 -9.46
CA LEU A 50 -10.38 -2.74 -9.99
C LEU A 50 -10.85 -3.39 -11.30
N LEU A 51 -12.12 -3.79 -11.39
CA LEU A 51 -12.61 -4.65 -12.45
C LEU A 51 -13.86 -4.07 -13.09
N ASP A 52 -13.79 -3.78 -14.40
CA ASP A 52 -15.03 -3.54 -15.13
C ASP A 52 -15.81 -4.85 -15.34
N VAL A 53 -17.12 -4.77 -15.21
CA VAL A 53 -18.02 -5.89 -15.52
C VAL A 53 -18.19 -6.02 -17.02
N MET A 54 -18.14 -4.90 -17.77
CA MET A 54 -18.43 -4.86 -19.21
C MET A 54 -17.18 -5.03 -20.06
N LEU A 55 -16.42 -6.09 -19.82
CA LEU A 55 -15.24 -6.42 -20.63
C LEU A 55 -15.64 -7.17 -21.91
N PRO A 56 -14.85 -7.03 -22.99
CA PRO A 56 -15.01 -7.86 -24.19
C PRO A 56 -14.66 -9.33 -23.89
N GLU A 57 -15.30 -10.25 -24.60
CA GLU A 57 -15.08 -11.70 -24.60
C GLU A 57 -15.40 -12.39 -23.29
N ILE A 58 -14.70 -12.09 -22.20
CA ILE A 58 -14.92 -12.61 -20.86
C ILE A 58 -15.48 -11.49 -20.00
N ASP A 59 -16.74 -11.62 -19.51
CA ASP A 59 -17.31 -10.59 -18.68
C ASP A 59 -16.66 -10.56 -17.26
N GLY A 60 -16.77 -9.41 -16.58
CA GLY A 60 -16.15 -9.24 -15.27
C GLY A 60 -16.71 -10.17 -14.20
N PHE A 61 -17.91 -10.72 -14.35
CA PHE A 61 -18.45 -11.70 -13.41
C PHE A 61 -17.81 -13.06 -13.62
N GLU A 62 -17.55 -13.48 -14.85
CA GLU A 62 -16.81 -14.71 -15.16
C GLU A 62 -15.37 -14.62 -14.64
N LEU A 63 -14.73 -13.47 -14.88
CA LEU A 63 -13.37 -13.23 -14.35
C LEU A 63 -13.36 -13.21 -12.80
N MET A 64 -14.40 -12.72 -12.17
CA MET A 64 -14.55 -12.76 -10.70
C MET A 64 -14.58 -14.19 -10.14
N GLU A 65 -15.19 -15.14 -10.84
CA GLU A 65 -15.19 -16.55 -10.43
C GLU A 65 -13.76 -17.14 -10.47
N TYR A 66 -12.96 -16.73 -11.45
CA TYR A 66 -11.54 -17.11 -11.54
C TYR A 66 -10.69 -16.46 -10.43
N ILE A 67 -10.95 -15.20 -10.10
CA ILE A 67 -10.22 -14.46 -9.06
C ILE A 67 -10.55 -14.95 -7.64
N ARG A 68 -11.77 -15.36 -7.40
CA ARG A 68 -12.30 -15.69 -6.08
C ARG A 68 -11.42 -16.63 -5.23
N PRO A 69 -10.85 -17.73 -5.78
CA PRO A 69 -9.95 -18.62 -5.01
C PRO A 69 -8.63 -17.95 -4.60
N MET A 70 -8.26 -16.82 -5.20
CA MET A 70 -7.01 -16.10 -4.91
C MET A 70 -7.12 -15.19 -3.68
N GLU A 71 -8.34 -15.01 -3.14
CA GLU A 71 -8.64 -14.16 -1.97
C GLU A 71 -8.17 -12.69 -2.14
N ILE A 72 -8.03 -12.21 -3.38
CA ILE A 72 -7.69 -10.84 -3.69
C ILE A 72 -8.99 -10.01 -3.67
N PRO A 73 -9.06 -8.90 -2.91
CA PRO A 73 -10.24 -8.05 -2.91
C PRO A 73 -10.48 -7.43 -4.29
N VAL A 74 -11.75 -7.37 -4.68
CA VAL A 74 -12.19 -6.81 -5.96
C VAL A 74 -13.18 -5.67 -5.73
N ILE A 75 -12.97 -4.54 -6.41
CA ILE A 75 -13.97 -3.48 -6.54
C ILE A 75 -14.43 -3.47 -7.98
N PHE A 76 -15.73 -3.67 -8.21
CA PHE A 76 -16.30 -3.49 -9.54
C PHE A 76 -16.44 -2.01 -9.89
N ILE A 77 -16.07 -1.65 -11.13
CA ILE A 77 -16.26 -0.31 -11.71
C ILE A 77 -16.98 -0.49 -13.04
N THR A 78 -18.25 -0.08 -13.14
CA THR A 78 -19.03 -0.42 -14.33
C THR A 78 -20.17 0.54 -14.61
N ALA A 79 -20.63 0.61 -15.86
CA ALA A 79 -21.82 1.37 -16.24
C ALA A 79 -23.15 0.68 -15.83
N LYS A 80 -23.12 -0.58 -15.40
CA LYS A 80 -24.34 -1.27 -14.90
C LYS A 80 -24.76 -0.67 -13.57
N ASN A 81 -25.89 0.04 -13.55
CA ASN A 81 -26.36 0.77 -12.37
C ASN A 81 -27.61 0.16 -11.70
N ALA A 82 -28.20 -0.89 -12.30
CA ALA A 82 -29.36 -1.53 -11.73
C ALA A 82 -29.04 -2.14 -10.33
N VAL A 83 -30.00 -2.04 -9.42
CA VAL A 83 -29.85 -2.62 -8.08
C VAL A 83 -29.54 -4.10 -8.15
N ALA A 84 -30.16 -4.82 -9.10
CA ALA A 84 -29.93 -6.25 -9.33
C ALA A 84 -28.45 -6.57 -9.67
N ASP A 85 -27.81 -5.73 -10.51
CA ASP A 85 -26.41 -5.92 -10.89
C ASP A 85 -25.47 -5.71 -9.70
N ARG A 86 -25.74 -4.67 -8.92
CA ARG A 86 -24.94 -4.38 -7.68
C ARG A 86 -25.07 -5.53 -6.68
N VAL A 87 -26.29 -6.03 -6.47
CA VAL A 87 -26.53 -7.18 -5.58
C VAL A 87 -25.84 -8.43 -6.10
N LYS A 88 -25.87 -8.67 -7.44
CA LYS A 88 -25.17 -9.77 -8.09
C LYS A 88 -23.66 -9.67 -7.84
N GLY A 89 -23.05 -8.50 -8.04
CA GLY A 89 -21.63 -8.26 -7.85
C GLY A 89 -21.18 -8.51 -6.41
N LEU A 90 -21.88 -7.96 -5.43
CA LEU A 90 -21.56 -8.16 -4.02
C LEU A 90 -21.75 -9.63 -3.59
N ARG A 91 -22.79 -10.32 -4.10
CA ARG A 91 -22.99 -11.77 -3.85
C ARG A 91 -21.94 -12.64 -4.52
N ALA A 92 -21.35 -12.21 -5.63
CA ALA A 92 -20.23 -12.88 -6.28
C ALA A 92 -18.94 -12.80 -5.46
N GLY A 93 -18.89 -11.92 -4.43
CA GLY A 93 -17.76 -11.77 -3.52
C GLY A 93 -16.95 -10.50 -3.73
N ALA A 94 -17.44 -9.53 -4.51
CA ALA A 94 -16.80 -8.22 -4.60
C ALA A 94 -16.93 -7.46 -3.27
N GLU A 95 -15.90 -6.71 -2.91
CA GLU A 95 -15.86 -5.91 -1.68
C GLU A 95 -16.64 -4.60 -1.81
N ASP A 96 -16.70 -4.04 -3.01
CA ASP A 96 -17.43 -2.83 -3.31
C ASP A 96 -17.83 -2.76 -4.78
N TYR A 97 -18.69 -1.79 -5.12
CA TYR A 97 -19.25 -1.60 -6.44
C TYR A 97 -19.38 -0.10 -6.75
N ILE A 98 -18.73 0.36 -7.80
CA ILE A 98 -18.74 1.77 -8.24
C ILE A 98 -19.42 1.88 -9.61
N VAL A 99 -20.36 2.79 -9.73
CA VAL A 99 -21.09 3.02 -10.98
C VAL A 99 -20.45 4.16 -11.77
N LYS A 100 -20.20 3.95 -13.06
CA LYS A 100 -19.76 4.99 -14.01
C LYS A 100 -20.96 5.88 -14.39
N PRO A 101 -20.80 7.22 -14.46
CA PRO A 101 -19.60 7.99 -14.13
C PRO A 101 -19.41 8.15 -12.61
N PHE A 102 -18.16 8.21 -12.17
CA PHE A 102 -17.77 8.36 -10.76
C PHE A 102 -16.73 9.48 -10.58
N GLU A 103 -16.67 10.02 -9.38
CA GLU A 103 -15.64 10.97 -9.00
C GLU A 103 -14.38 10.23 -8.53
N ILE A 104 -13.19 10.68 -8.93
CA ILE A 104 -11.93 10.07 -8.53
C ILE A 104 -11.75 10.06 -7.00
N VAL A 105 -12.20 11.11 -6.33
CA VAL A 105 -12.13 11.19 -4.85
C VAL A 105 -12.96 10.08 -4.19
N GLU A 106 -14.14 9.73 -4.76
CA GLU A 106 -14.95 8.63 -4.28
C GLU A 106 -14.23 7.28 -4.47
N LEU A 107 -13.67 7.05 -5.66
CA LEU A 107 -12.93 5.83 -5.96
C LEU A 107 -11.76 5.65 -4.99
N LEU A 108 -10.94 6.67 -4.78
CA LEU A 108 -9.81 6.63 -3.87
C LEU A 108 -10.24 6.31 -2.43
N ALA A 109 -11.31 6.93 -1.95
CA ALA A 109 -11.84 6.65 -0.61
C ALA A 109 -12.30 5.19 -0.46
N ARG A 110 -12.92 4.60 -1.49
CA ARG A 110 -13.36 3.19 -1.49
C ARG A 110 -12.18 2.22 -1.56
N VAL A 111 -11.19 2.50 -2.40
CA VAL A 111 -9.92 1.75 -2.47
C VAL A 111 -9.28 1.70 -1.09
N ASP A 112 -9.17 2.83 -0.40
CA ASP A 112 -8.62 2.91 0.94
C ASP A 112 -9.39 2.06 1.96
N VAL A 113 -10.73 2.10 1.92
CA VAL A 113 -11.57 1.31 2.83
C VAL A 113 -11.36 -0.18 2.62
N VAL A 114 -11.31 -0.64 1.37
CA VAL A 114 -11.11 -2.05 1.04
C VAL A 114 -9.70 -2.50 1.43
N LEU A 115 -8.67 -1.78 1.01
CA LEU A 115 -7.29 -2.09 1.37
C LEU A 115 -7.08 -2.15 2.88
N ARG A 116 -7.67 -1.23 3.64
CA ARG A 116 -7.62 -1.24 5.10
C ARG A 116 -8.21 -2.50 5.72
N ARG A 117 -9.29 -3.07 5.16
CA ARG A 117 -9.90 -4.30 5.66
C ARG A 117 -9.00 -5.51 5.45
N TYR A 118 -8.42 -5.61 4.26
CA TYR A 118 -7.62 -6.76 3.84
C TYR A 118 -6.19 -6.75 4.38
N HIS A 119 -5.59 -5.57 4.52
CA HIS A 119 -4.21 -5.42 4.99
C HIS A 119 -4.08 -5.08 6.47
N LYS A 120 -5.14 -5.24 7.29
CA LYS A 120 -5.05 -5.00 8.73
C LYS A 120 -3.88 -5.73 9.40
N ASN A 121 -3.59 -6.95 8.96
CA ASN A 121 -2.48 -7.73 9.52
C ASN A 121 -1.10 -7.37 8.90
N GLU A 122 -1.08 -6.88 7.66
CA GLU A 122 0.14 -6.39 6.99
C GLU A 122 0.43 -4.92 7.31
N ALA A 123 -0.61 -4.16 7.68
CA ALA A 123 -0.45 -2.76 8.08
C ALA A 123 0.24 -2.62 9.45
N ILE A 124 0.25 -3.66 10.27
CA ILE A 124 0.90 -3.62 11.59
C ILE A 124 2.27 -4.28 11.52
N LEU A 125 3.32 -3.46 11.50
CA LEU A 125 4.68 -3.92 11.67
C LEU A 125 4.97 -4.06 13.16
N ARG A 126 5.49 -5.23 13.57
CA ARG A 126 5.88 -5.50 14.96
C ARG A 126 7.38 -5.65 15.08
N VAL A 127 7.98 -4.87 15.97
CA VAL A 127 9.41 -4.96 16.30
C VAL A 127 9.57 -4.96 17.82
N GLY A 128 9.67 -6.16 18.39
CA GLY A 128 9.64 -6.34 19.85
C GLY A 128 8.27 -5.93 20.40
N GLU A 129 8.25 -5.00 21.37
CA GLU A 129 7.03 -4.46 21.96
C GLU A 129 6.38 -3.33 21.14
N LEU A 130 7.02 -2.90 20.05
CA LEU A 130 6.54 -1.82 19.21
C LEU A 130 5.60 -2.34 18.14
N GLU A 131 4.42 -1.75 18.07
CA GLU A 131 3.44 -1.95 17.01
C GLU A 131 3.33 -0.66 16.19
N ILE A 132 3.50 -0.77 14.88
CA ILE A 132 3.44 0.35 13.94
C ILE A 132 2.28 0.08 13.00
N ASP A 133 1.17 0.77 13.19
CA ASP A 133 0.07 0.78 12.22
C ASP A 133 0.44 1.74 11.09
N THR A 134 0.89 1.17 9.98
CA THR A 134 1.36 1.95 8.82
C THR A 134 0.22 2.64 8.09
N TYR A 135 -1.00 2.17 8.27
CA TYR A 135 -2.18 2.75 7.65
C TYR A 135 -2.72 3.94 8.47
N ALA A 136 -2.92 3.73 9.78
CA ALA A 136 -3.38 4.79 10.67
C ALA A 136 -2.26 5.77 11.05
N MET A 137 -1.01 5.53 10.62
CA MET A 137 0.20 6.26 11.01
C MET A 137 0.34 6.37 12.54
N ARG A 138 -0.02 5.30 13.25
CA ARG A 138 0.03 5.23 14.71
C ARG A 138 1.11 4.27 15.17
N VAL A 139 1.74 4.63 16.27
CA VAL A 139 2.76 3.81 16.90
C VAL A 139 2.38 3.60 18.36
N SER A 140 2.48 2.35 18.82
CA SER A 140 2.31 2.02 20.24
C SER A 140 3.41 1.09 20.72
N ARG A 141 3.73 1.15 22.01
CA ARG A 141 4.69 0.28 22.68
C ARG A 141 4.02 -0.34 23.90
N GLY A 142 3.90 -1.66 23.91
CA GLY A 142 3.19 -2.35 24.99
C GLY A 142 1.74 -1.90 25.15
N GLY A 143 1.08 -1.43 24.08
CA GLY A 143 -0.27 -0.90 24.08
C GLY A 143 -0.39 0.61 24.34
N GLU A 144 0.68 1.27 24.81
CA GLU A 144 0.68 2.70 25.05
C GLU A 144 1.11 3.48 23.79
N PRO A 145 0.41 4.58 23.44
CA PRO A 145 0.72 5.36 22.25
C PRO A 145 2.08 6.06 22.37
N VAL A 146 2.83 6.07 21.24
CA VAL A 146 4.11 6.78 21.12
C VAL A 146 3.95 7.93 20.13
N GLU A 147 4.14 9.15 20.62
CA GLU A 147 4.06 10.34 19.76
C GLU A 147 5.37 10.60 19.03
N LEU A 148 5.29 10.58 17.71
CA LEU A 148 6.41 10.86 16.80
C LEU A 148 6.09 12.05 15.91
N THR A 149 7.12 12.83 15.59
CA THR A 149 7.02 13.81 14.51
C THR A 149 6.98 13.08 13.14
N PRO A 150 6.50 13.70 12.06
CA PRO A 150 6.48 13.07 10.74
C PRO A 150 7.84 12.48 10.33
N LYS A 151 8.93 13.18 10.54
CA LYS A 151 10.28 12.71 10.20
C LYS A 151 10.78 11.57 11.10
N GLU A 152 10.37 11.56 12.36
CA GLU A 152 10.65 10.42 13.27
C GLU A 152 9.84 9.19 12.86
N TYR A 153 8.60 9.37 12.41
CA TYR A 153 7.77 8.27 11.89
C TYR A 153 8.34 7.69 10.59
N ASP A 154 8.71 8.54 9.62
CA ASP A 154 9.35 8.10 8.36
C ASP A 154 10.64 7.32 8.64
N LEU A 155 11.45 7.81 9.59
CA LEU A 155 12.69 7.16 10.00
C LEU A 155 12.44 5.81 10.68
N LEU A 156 11.43 5.73 11.56
CA LEU A 156 10.98 4.48 12.20
C LEU A 156 10.58 3.45 11.15
N LEU A 157 9.72 3.86 10.22
CA LEU A 157 9.19 2.99 9.17
C LEU A 157 10.31 2.49 8.25
N LEU A 158 11.26 3.35 7.88
CA LEU A 158 12.42 2.98 7.09
C LEU A 158 13.24 1.85 7.74
N PHE A 159 13.49 1.92 9.05
CA PHE A 159 14.20 0.87 9.76
C PHE A 159 13.37 -0.39 9.97
N ALA A 160 12.10 -0.26 10.33
CA ALA A 160 11.20 -1.39 10.55
C ALA A 160 10.99 -2.23 9.26
N GLN A 161 11.00 -1.60 8.10
CA GLN A 161 10.92 -2.26 6.80
C GLN A 161 12.25 -2.86 6.31
N ASN A 162 13.38 -2.50 6.93
CA ASN A 162 14.71 -2.98 6.56
C ASN A 162 15.46 -3.59 7.77
N PRO A 163 14.89 -4.58 8.46
CA PRO A 163 15.52 -5.17 9.64
C PRO A 163 16.84 -5.87 9.25
N ARG A 164 17.81 -5.84 10.15
CA ARG A 164 19.16 -6.43 10.01
C ARG A 164 20.00 -5.87 8.85
N ARG A 165 19.48 -4.93 8.06
CA ARG A 165 20.20 -4.28 6.98
C ARG A 165 20.87 -3.00 7.48
N ALA A 166 22.16 -2.84 7.22
CA ALA A 166 22.87 -1.58 7.46
C ALA A 166 22.46 -0.57 6.38
N LEU A 167 21.93 0.58 6.80
CA LEU A 167 21.55 1.68 5.93
C LEU A 167 22.59 2.79 6.03
N TYR A 168 23.07 3.27 4.89
CA TYR A 168 23.99 4.41 4.82
C TYR A 168 23.30 5.69 5.26
N ARG A 169 24.04 6.63 5.87
CA ARG A 169 23.49 7.94 6.28
C ARG A 169 22.90 8.73 5.12
N GLU A 170 23.54 8.66 3.96
CA GLU A 170 23.06 9.24 2.70
C GLU A 170 21.67 8.67 2.35
N THR A 171 21.56 7.35 2.26
CA THR A 171 20.30 6.67 1.94
C THR A 171 19.19 6.99 2.94
N ILE A 172 19.53 7.07 4.25
CA ILE A 172 18.57 7.43 5.29
C ILE A 172 18.09 8.88 5.08
N TYR A 173 19.03 9.80 4.84
CA TYR A 173 18.70 11.21 4.65
C TYR A 173 17.82 11.42 3.41
N GLU A 174 18.25 10.91 2.26
CA GLU A 174 17.54 11.05 1.00
C GLU A 174 16.11 10.48 1.07
N ARG A 175 15.96 9.29 1.68
CA ARG A 175 14.64 8.65 1.79
C ARG A 175 13.70 9.35 2.77
N VAL A 176 14.22 9.90 3.87
CA VAL A 176 13.39 10.52 4.92
C VAL A 176 13.16 12.00 4.65
N TRP A 177 14.15 12.74 4.13
CA TRP A 177 14.02 14.19 3.89
C TRP A 177 13.71 14.54 2.44
N GLY A 178 14.00 13.64 1.49
CA GLY A 178 13.75 13.87 0.06
C GLY A 178 14.74 14.85 -0.59
N GLU A 179 15.86 15.13 0.07
CA GLU A 179 16.88 16.08 -0.35
C GLU A 179 18.23 15.38 -0.49
N GLU A 180 19.17 15.97 -1.25
CA GLU A 180 20.53 15.46 -1.39
C GLU A 180 21.30 15.57 -0.06
N TYR A 181 21.99 14.50 0.30
CA TYR A 181 22.74 14.43 1.57
C TYR A 181 23.95 15.37 1.55
N GLN A 182 24.02 16.26 2.53
CA GLN A 182 25.19 17.08 2.75
C GLN A 182 26.19 16.39 3.67
N TYR A 183 27.39 16.12 3.18
CA TYR A 183 28.46 15.49 3.96
C TYR A 183 28.76 16.29 5.23
N GLY A 184 28.86 15.56 6.36
CA GLY A 184 29.10 16.16 7.67
C GLY A 184 27.83 16.60 8.42
N SER A 185 26.65 16.49 7.79
CA SER A 185 25.36 16.74 8.45
C SER A 185 25.14 15.75 9.61
N LYS A 186 24.80 16.26 10.79
CA LYS A 186 24.41 15.46 11.97
C LYS A 186 22.91 15.22 12.08
N THR A 187 22.14 15.61 11.07
CA THR A 187 20.67 15.52 11.09
C THR A 187 20.17 14.11 11.32
N VAL A 188 20.72 13.14 10.60
CA VAL A 188 20.38 11.71 10.78
C VAL A 188 20.69 11.24 12.20
N ASP A 189 21.90 11.55 12.69
CA ASP A 189 22.37 11.10 14.01
C ASP A 189 21.48 11.66 15.14
N LEU A 190 21.06 12.93 15.04
CA LEU A 190 20.18 13.58 16.00
C LEU A 190 18.78 12.95 16.01
N HIS A 191 18.21 12.69 14.83
CA HIS A 191 16.89 12.10 14.73
C HIS A 191 16.90 10.63 15.16
N VAL A 192 17.93 9.86 14.82
CA VAL A 192 18.12 8.49 15.32
C VAL A 192 18.22 8.47 16.85
N GLN A 193 18.96 9.40 17.45
CA GLN A 193 19.06 9.49 18.91
C GLN A 193 17.72 9.78 19.58
N ARG A 194 16.92 10.72 19.01
CA ARG A 194 15.57 11.03 19.51
C ARG A 194 14.63 9.84 19.34
N LEU A 195 14.63 9.23 18.16
CA LEU A 195 13.79 8.08 17.85
C LEU A 195 14.06 6.93 18.83
N ARG A 196 15.32 6.55 19.04
CA ARG A 196 15.70 5.48 19.97
C ARG A 196 15.05 5.63 21.34
N LYS A 197 15.13 6.84 21.92
CA LYS A 197 14.55 7.16 23.24
C LYS A 197 13.03 7.02 23.25
N LYS A 198 12.36 7.49 22.21
CA LYS A 198 10.90 7.47 22.14
C LYS A 198 10.34 6.05 21.98
N VAL A 199 11.00 5.23 21.15
CA VAL A 199 10.50 3.87 20.82
C VAL A 199 11.19 2.77 21.61
N GLY A 200 12.16 3.10 22.50
CA GLY A 200 12.90 2.13 23.31
C GLY A 200 13.83 1.24 22.49
N TRP A 201 14.49 1.81 21.46
CA TRP A 201 15.39 1.09 20.58
C TRP A 201 16.88 1.42 20.84
N GLU A 202 17.24 1.85 22.04
CA GLU A 202 18.62 2.17 22.41
C GLU A 202 19.58 1.02 22.12
N ASP A 203 19.14 -0.21 22.44
CA ASP A 203 19.93 -1.43 22.23
C ASP A 203 19.68 -2.11 20.89
N ARG A 204 18.61 -1.75 20.18
CA ARG A 204 18.20 -2.39 18.91
C ARG A 204 18.69 -1.63 17.67
N LEU A 205 18.57 -0.31 17.66
CA LEU A 205 19.00 0.50 16.51
C LEU A 205 20.46 0.90 16.69
N ARG A 206 21.40 0.11 16.17
CA ARG A 206 22.84 0.26 16.40
C ARG A 206 23.53 1.03 15.30
N ALA A 207 24.57 1.80 15.69
CA ALA A 207 25.44 2.43 14.74
C ALA A 207 26.39 1.39 14.11
N VAL A 208 26.54 1.46 12.78
CA VAL A 208 27.53 0.71 12.02
C VAL A 208 28.63 1.66 11.62
N ASN A 209 29.86 1.41 12.10
CA ASN A 209 30.98 2.33 11.92
C ASN A 209 31.23 2.67 10.45
N LYS A 210 31.38 3.98 10.16
CA LYS A 210 31.59 4.55 8.81
C LYS A 210 30.47 4.27 7.78
N VAL A 211 29.37 3.61 8.17
CA VAL A 211 28.24 3.28 7.30
C VAL A 211 27.01 4.12 7.73
N GLY A 212 26.44 3.82 8.84
CA GLY A 212 25.19 4.43 9.27
C GLY A 212 24.56 3.67 10.43
N TYR A 213 23.36 3.11 10.20
CA TYR A 213 22.61 2.45 11.27
C TYR A 213 21.96 1.16 10.80
N ARG A 214 21.76 0.23 11.74
CA ARG A 214 21.07 -1.06 11.51
C ARG A 214 20.14 -1.36 12.67
N LEU A 215 18.92 -1.79 12.35
CA LEU A 215 17.97 -2.30 13.33
C LEU A 215 18.23 -3.80 13.56
N GLU A 216 18.52 -4.18 14.80
CA GLU A 216 18.62 -5.56 15.25
C GLU A 216 17.25 -6.03 15.79
N VAL A 217 16.76 -7.15 15.28
CA VAL A 217 15.46 -7.76 15.64
C VAL A 217 15.64 -9.19 16.08
#